data_b4290bc8873895bb7ccd06a0ce85587c
#
_entry.id   b4290bc8873895bb7ccd06a0ce85587c
#
_cell.length_a   1.000
_cell.length_b   1.000
_cell.length_c   1.000
_cell.angle_alpha   90.00
_cell.angle_beta   90.00
_cell.angle_gamma   90.00
#
_symmetry.space_group_name_H-M   'P 1'
#
loop_
_entity.id
_entity.type
_entity.pdbx_description
1 polymer ?
#
loop_
_entity_poly.entity_id
_entity_poly.type
_entity_poly.pdbx_seq_one_letter_code
_entity_poly.pdbx_strand_id
1 'polypeptide(L)' 'MKEYKFIRMTYRMLKGGYVTAKGDGYRNHRTVIRDMAEQGWRFVSQLPVEVGSYGAIASYDLVFEIDCEN' A
#
# COMPACT_ATOMS: atom_id res chain seq x y z
N MET A 1 -9.77 -15.84 12.90
CA MET A 1 -8.80 -14.79 13.22
C MET A 1 -8.33 -14.12 11.94
N LYS A 2 -8.10 -12.82 11.99
CA LYS A 2 -7.64 -12.08 10.81
C LYS A 2 -6.20 -11.64 10.98
N GLU A 3 -5.46 -11.69 9.89
CA GLU A 3 -4.15 -11.08 9.79
C GLU A 3 -4.23 -9.82 8.97
N TYR A 4 -3.36 -8.87 9.24
CA TYR A 4 -3.29 -7.61 8.50
C TYR A 4 -1.90 -7.40 7.93
N LYS A 5 -1.85 -6.83 6.74
CA LYS A 5 -0.60 -6.48 6.09
C LYS A 5 -0.65 -5.03 5.65
N PHE A 6 0.46 -4.33 5.85
CA PHE A 6 0.58 -2.90 5.52
C PHE A 6 1.62 -2.74 4.42
N ILE A 7 1.20 -2.15 3.31
CA ILE A 7 2.10 -1.88 2.18
C ILE A 7 2.31 -0.39 2.08
N ARG A 8 3.55 0.08 2.27
CA ARG A 8 3.89 1.50 2.22
C ARG A 8 3.94 1.99 0.80
N MET A 9 3.21 3.09 0.53
CA MET A 9 3.23 3.78 -0.76
C MET A 9 3.83 5.16 -0.55
N THR A 10 4.86 5.48 -1.33
CA THR A 10 5.56 6.76 -1.21
C THR A 10 5.49 7.51 -2.54
N TYR A 11 5.26 8.81 -2.49
CA TYR A 11 5.21 9.63 -3.68
C TYR A 11 6.61 9.77 -4.28
N ARG A 12 6.73 9.47 -5.56
CA ARG A 12 7.98 9.64 -6.30
C ARG A 12 7.69 10.30 -7.63
N MET A 13 8.18 11.53 -7.78
CA MET A 13 7.92 12.32 -8.97
C MET A 13 8.37 11.61 -10.25
N LEU A 14 9.53 10.98 -10.22
CA LEU A 14 10.09 10.30 -11.41
C LEU A 14 9.34 9.02 -11.76
N LYS A 15 8.48 8.52 -10.87
CA LYS A 15 7.68 7.31 -11.10
C LYS A 15 6.21 7.65 -11.35
N GLY A 16 5.87 8.94 -11.41
CA GLY A 16 4.53 9.37 -11.75
C GLY A 16 3.49 9.27 -10.65
N GLY A 17 3.90 9.14 -9.40
CA GLY A 17 2.97 9.13 -8.28
C GLY A 17 3.41 8.23 -7.14
N TYR A 18 2.43 7.65 -6.45
CA TYR A 18 2.70 6.80 -5.29
C TYR A 18 3.04 5.39 -5.73
N VAL A 19 4.18 4.90 -5.26
CA VAL A 19 4.66 3.56 -5.60
C VAL A 19 5.30 2.91 -4.36
N THR A 20 5.47 1.59 -4.43
CA THR A 20 6.15 0.84 -3.37
C THR A 20 7.66 1.12 -3.41
N ALA A 21 8.41 0.56 -2.47
CA ALA A 21 9.85 0.76 -2.39
C ALA A 21 10.58 0.13 -3.58
N LYS A 22 11.83 0.55 -3.79
CA LYS A 22 12.68 0.03 -4.85
C LYS A 22 12.76 -1.49 -4.83
N GLY A 23 12.93 -2.08 -3.64
CA GLY A 23 13.03 -3.53 -3.49
C GLY A 23 11.76 -4.27 -3.87
N ASP A 24 10.63 -3.58 -3.91
CA ASP A 24 9.33 -4.12 -4.26
C ASP A 24 8.92 -3.77 -5.70
N GLY A 25 9.82 -3.18 -6.47
CA GLY A 25 9.61 -2.93 -7.89
C GLY A 25 8.80 -1.68 -8.24
N TYR A 26 8.67 -0.74 -7.33
CA TYR A 26 7.93 0.52 -7.58
C TYR A 26 6.52 0.29 -8.14
N ARG A 27 5.78 -0.63 -7.54
CA ARG A 27 4.41 -0.95 -7.99
C ARG A 27 3.44 0.16 -7.58
N ASN A 28 2.50 0.49 -8.48
CA ASN A 28 1.45 1.45 -8.14
C ASN A 28 0.34 0.76 -7.34
N HIS A 29 -0.59 1.55 -6.79
CA HIS A 29 -1.65 1.01 -5.91
C HIS A 29 -2.53 -0.03 -6.60
N ARG A 30 -2.81 0.13 -7.89
CA ARG A 30 -3.65 -0.82 -8.62
C ARG A 30 -2.98 -2.18 -8.71
N THR A 31 -1.69 -2.18 -9.03
CA THR A 31 -0.90 -3.41 -9.11
C THR A 31 -0.81 -4.08 -7.75
N VAL A 32 -0.56 -3.30 -6.69
CA VAL A 32 -0.47 -3.84 -5.33
C VAL A 32 -1.79 -4.49 -4.93
N ILE A 33 -2.90 -3.79 -5.13
CA ILE A 33 -4.21 -4.32 -4.74
C ILE A 33 -4.52 -5.61 -5.49
N ARG A 34 -4.23 -5.63 -6.79
CA ARG A 34 -4.46 -6.82 -7.62
C ARG A 34 -3.61 -7.99 -7.17
N ASP A 35 -2.31 -7.75 -6.95
CA ASP A 35 -1.38 -8.79 -6.54
C ASP A 35 -1.78 -9.37 -5.18
N MET A 36 -2.19 -8.51 -4.25
CA MET A 36 -2.63 -8.98 -2.94
C MET A 36 -3.92 -9.79 -3.03
N ALA A 37 -4.85 -9.37 -3.88
CA ALA A 37 -6.10 -10.11 -4.09
C ALA A 37 -5.83 -11.50 -4.63
N GLU A 38 -4.87 -11.65 -5.54
CA GLU A 38 -4.47 -12.96 -6.09
C GLU A 38 -3.93 -13.89 -5.01
N GLN A 39 -3.39 -13.34 -3.93
CA GLN A 39 -2.87 -14.09 -2.80
C GLN A 39 -3.92 -14.30 -1.69
N GLY A 40 -5.15 -13.87 -1.93
CA GLY A 40 -6.23 -14.02 -0.96
C GLY A 40 -6.41 -12.87 0.01
N TRP A 41 -5.63 -11.81 -0.12
CA TRP A 41 -5.73 -10.64 0.74
C TRP A 41 -6.81 -9.69 0.23
N ARG A 42 -7.56 -9.08 1.15
CA ARG A 42 -8.62 -8.13 0.82
C ARG A 42 -8.19 -6.73 1.25
N PHE A 43 -8.41 -5.75 0.37
CA PHE A 43 -8.14 -4.36 0.69
C PHE A 43 -9.14 -3.87 1.74
N VAL A 44 -8.62 -3.20 2.78
CA VAL A 44 -9.44 -2.67 3.87
C VAL A 44 -9.48 -1.15 3.84
N SER A 45 -8.32 -0.52 3.80
CA SER A 45 -8.25 0.92 3.98
C SER A 45 -6.90 1.48 3.52
N GLN A 46 -6.87 2.81 3.44
CA GLN A 46 -5.67 3.57 3.14
C GLN A 46 -5.44 4.52 4.32
N LEU A 47 -4.24 4.48 4.88
CA LEU A 47 -3.90 5.28 6.05
C LEU A 47 -2.75 6.24 5.73
N PRO A 48 -2.96 7.57 5.74
CA PRO A 48 -1.86 8.51 5.59
C PRO A 48 -0.86 8.31 6.72
N VAL A 49 0.42 8.24 6.36
CA VAL A 49 1.49 8.02 7.33
C VAL A 49 2.35 9.25 7.49
N GLU A 50 2.67 9.90 6.40
CA GLU A 50 3.56 11.04 6.37
C GLU A 50 2.93 12.17 5.59
N VAL A 51 2.82 13.34 6.21
CA VAL A 51 2.24 14.53 5.57
C VAL A 51 3.37 15.53 5.37
N GLY A 52 3.57 15.93 4.13
CA GLY A 52 4.60 16.91 3.77
C GLY A 52 4.11 18.33 3.96
N SER A 53 4.87 19.27 3.41
CA SER A 53 4.54 20.70 3.44
C SER A 53 3.21 20.95 2.76
N TYR A 54 2.47 21.90 3.26
CA TYR A 54 1.15 22.32 2.71
C TYR A 54 0.09 21.22 2.74
N GLY A 55 0.23 20.24 3.63
CA GLY A 55 -0.76 19.20 3.80
C GLY A 55 -0.76 18.09 2.74
N ALA A 56 0.22 18.10 1.83
CA ALA A 56 0.34 17.04 0.84
C ALA A 56 0.77 15.74 1.51
N ILE A 57 0.15 14.62 1.12
CA ILE A 57 0.50 13.31 1.65
C ILE A 57 1.76 12.81 0.96
N ALA A 58 2.84 12.61 1.73
CA ALA A 58 4.11 12.11 1.21
C ALA A 58 4.11 10.58 1.12
N SER A 59 3.48 9.91 2.07
CA SER A 59 3.34 8.46 2.03
C SER A 59 2.11 8.01 2.79
N TYR A 60 1.58 6.83 2.40
CA TYR A 60 0.45 6.21 3.08
C TYR A 60 0.61 4.70 3.05
N ASP A 61 -0.15 4.02 3.89
CA ASP A 61 -0.17 2.56 3.90
C ASP A 61 -1.48 2.07 3.28
N LEU A 62 -1.39 1.08 2.42
CA LEU A 62 -2.53 0.28 1.99
C LEU A 62 -2.65 -0.87 2.98
N VAL A 63 -3.83 -1.03 3.56
CA VAL A 63 -4.06 -2.06 4.58
C VAL A 63 -4.88 -3.19 3.98
N PHE A 64 -4.41 -4.40 4.17
CA PHE A 64 -5.06 -5.62 3.68
C PHE A 64 -5.33 -6.56 4.83
N GLU A 65 -6.36 -7.38 4.68
CA GLU A 65 -6.66 -8.42 5.65
C GLU A 65 -6.86 -9.75 4.98
N ILE A 66 -6.64 -10.81 5.73
CA ILE A 66 -6.89 -12.18 5.29
C ILE A 66 -7.38 -12.98 6.49
N ASP A 67 -8.28 -13.93 6.24
CA ASP A 67 -8.72 -14.84 7.29
C ASP A 67 -7.69 -15.93 7.47
N CYS A 68 -7.26 -16.12 8.73
CA CYS A 68 -6.33 -17.19 9.08
C CYS A 68 -7.11 -18.32 9.69
N GLU A 69 -6.96 -19.51 9.15
CA GLU A 69 -7.50 -20.72 9.75
C GLU A 69 -6.46 -21.30 10.69
N ASN A 70 -6.94 -21.68 11.86
CA ASN A 70 -6.08 -22.34 12.84
C ASN A 70 -6.48 -23.80 12.93
#